data_254d0cb2c0c7b77fa87fa512505abc54
#
_entry.id   254d0cb2c0c7b77fa87fa512505abc54
#
_cell.length_a   1.000
_cell.length_b   1.000
_cell.length_c   1.000
_cell.angle_alpha   90.00
_cell.angle_beta   90.00
_cell.angle_gamma   90.00
#
_symmetry.space_group_name_H-M   'P 1'
#
loop_
_entity.id
_entity.type
_entity.pdbx_description
1 polymer ?
#
loop_
_entity_poly.entity_id
_entity_poly.type
_entity_poly.pdbx_seq_one_letter_code
_entity_poly.pdbx_strand_id
1 'polypeptide(L)'
;MEKQNTARNIMEGLKDFQRETVNRIIELYKNGQRRVLISDEVGLGKTLIARGTIAKFADFAREQGKDRIRVVYICSNAAIADQNLEKLCITEDVQRESVAGSRLSVQHLNIFYKEAETAKKNLIGLIPLTPDTSFRMTAGCGLLWERAVLFAILLHVPELKKYIKPLEQIMQAGASVGWNEWAKEYGIFKVSECDRLTKGKYLKYMLKKVSKGLKTKNQDGNTLLDDLIKKCREVKKWGEAEKINEIIGRLRYLFAGISLEKLNPNLVILDEFQRFKYLIKSESDSEMGMLAAKFFNSKSVYMLLLSATPYKMYSTLEEIDESLVDEHFSEFFNVMDFLNNTKDKQIEFKNIWEDYSKRLKGFMIGDISIIQAKNTAQEAMYGSVCRTERISTKESADIIDITNTHKELDVDEYDIKSYIKARSLVELMEESYHLPIDYIKSCPYIMSFMKDYKLKKDIVKYFSNNPEKVKEIDKSTRDVLWLKREDINNFKPIRCNNARLEAIKKHIFSQKSELLLWVPPSKPYYAPTGVFKDVKNFSKTLIFSSWEMVPRMVSCMLSYEEERRTIGALVKNNKDIAVRYFSSEKKPYPGPRMRFSISDKRLNGMSLFCLLYPSSFLTACYNPIDLSL
;
A
#
# COMPACT_ATOMS: atom_id res chain seq x y z
N MET A 1 34.74 -15.64 -9.16
CA MET A 1 34.78 -16.37 -7.87
C MET A 1 33.98 -15.67 -6.76
N GLU A 2 34.17 -14.37 -6.46
CA GLU A 2 33.42 -13.69 -5.38
C GLU A 2 31.88 -13.66 -5.53
N LYS A 3 31.35 -13.68 -6.74
CA LYS A 3 29.89 -13.54 -7.01
C LYS A 3 29.10 -14.85 -6.90
N GLN A 4 29.74 -15.99 -7.17
CA GLN A 4 29.14 -17.32 -6.86
C GLN A 4 29.03 -17.53 -5.35
N ASN A 5 29.91 -16.93 -4.56
CA ASN A 5 29.82 -16.94 -3.11
C ASN A 5 28.59 -16.23 -2.58
N THR A 6 28.10 -15.15 -3.23
CA THR A 6 26.98 -14.36 -2.70
C THR A 6 25.65 -15.12 -2.72
N ALA A 7 25.29 -15.73 -3.86
CA ALA A 7 24.06 -16.53 -3.95
C ALA A 7 24.13 -17.74 -3.01
N ARG A 8 25.28 -18.38 -2.92
CA ARG A 8 25.51 -19.49 -2.01
C ARG A 8 25.34 -19.09 -0.54
N ASN A 9 25.97 -18.00 -0.11
CA ASN A 9 25.88 -17.52 1.27
C ASN A 9 24.43 -17.14 1.64
N ILE A 10 23.67 -16.54 0.70
CA ILE A 10 22.25 -16.22 0.92
C ILE A 10 21.43 -17.49 1.08
N MET A 11 21.66 -18.49 0.23
CA MET A 11 20.94 -19.78 0.29
C MET A 11 21.28 -20.56 1.56
N GLU A 12 22.53 -20.54 2.01
CA GLU A 12 22.95 -21.15 3.27
C GLU A 12 22.32 -20.50 4.50
N GLY A 13 22.02 -19.19 4.44
CA GLY A 13 21.30 -18.47 5.50
C GLY A 13 19.79 -18.70 5.55
N LEU A 14 19.21 -19.39 4.57
CA LEU A 14 17.80 -19.75 4.55
C LEU A 14 17.53 -21.04 5.34
N LYS A 15 16.32 -21.14 5.90
CA LYS A 15 15.83 -22.42 6.43
C LYS A 15 15.59 -23.41 5.29
N ASP A 16 15.61 -24.72 5.59
CA ASP A 16 15.49 -25.76 4.57
C ASP A 16 14.27 -25.58 3.67
N PHE A 17 13.09 -25.41 4.26
CA PHE A 17 11.86 -25.19 3.50
C PHE A 17 11.92 -23.93 2.61
N GLN A 18 12.55 -22.84 3.09
CA GLN A 18 12.71 -21.61 2.29
C GLN A 18 13.65 -21.87 1.11
N ARG A 19 14.70 -22.63 1.32
CA ARG A 19 15.67 -23.01 0.30
C ARG A 19 15.01 -23.86 -0.77
N GLU A 20 14.22 -24.86 -0.36
CA GLU A 20 13.47 -25.71 -1.29
C GLU A 20 12.42 -24.90 -2.08
N THR A 21 11.74 -23.96 -1.44
CA THR A 21 10.81 -23.06 -2.14
C THR A 21 11.54 -22.23 -3.19
N VAL A 22 12.71 -21.66 -2.89
CA VAL A 22 13.51 -20.91 -3.87
C VAL A 22 13.95 -21.82 -5.02
N ASN A 23 14.45 -23.01 -4.73
CA ASN A 23 14.86 -23.98 -5.75
C ASN A 23 13.68 -24.32 -6.68
N ARG A 24 12.50 -24.56 -6.11
CA ARG A 24 11.27 -24.86 -6.86
C ARG A 24 10.86 -23.70 -7.77
N ILE A 25 10.94 -22.46 -7.30
CA ILE A 25 10.62 -21.28 -8.12
C ILE A 25 11.55 -21.20 -9.35
N ILE A 26 12.86 -21.41 -9.14
CA ILE A 26 13.82 -21.36 -10.23
C ILE A 26 13.63 -22.52 -11.21
N GLU A 27 13.29 -23.70 -10.71
CA GLU A 27 12.92 -24.85 -11.54
C GLU A 27 11.70 -24.54 -12.42
N LEU A 28 10.63 -23.98 -11.85
CA LEU A 28 9.44 -23.54 -12.58
C LEU A 28 9.81 -22.53 -13.67
N TYR A 29 10.68 -21.56 -13.36
CA TYR A 29 11.15 -20.58 -14.35
C TYR A 29 11.96 -21.25 -15.48
N LYS A 30 12.81 -22.21 -15.17
CA LYS A 30 13.57 -22.99 -16.17
C LYS A 30 12.65 -23.82 -17.07
N ASN A 31 11.56 -24.33 -16.51
CA ASN A 31 10.54 -25.09 -17.24
C ASN A 31 9.53 -24.20 -18.01
N GLY A 32 9.79 -22.88 -18.11
CA GLY A 32 8.99 -21.95 -18.90
C GLY A 32 7.81 -21.33 -18.18
N GLN A 33 7.54 -21.67 -16.91
CA GLN A 33 6.55 -20.97 -16.12
C GLN A 33 7.05 -19.56 -15.77
N ARG A 34 6.33 -18.53 -16.21
CA ARG A 34 6.80 -17.14 -16.05
C ARG A 34 6.26 -16.46 -14.80
N ARG A 35 5.16 -16.93 -14.26
CA ARG A 35 4.46 -16.33 -13.14
C ARG A 35 4.27 -17.37 -12.06
N VAL A 36 4.84 -17.12 -10.89
CA VAL A 36 4.81 -18.04 -9.76
C VAL A 36 4.25 -17.32 -8.54
N LEU A 37 3.35 -17.97 -7.83
CA LEU A 37 2.77 -17.50 -6.58
C LEU A 37 3.38 -18.26 -5.40
N ILE A 38 3.83 -17.52 -4.38
CA ILE A 38 4.10 -18.05 -3.05
C ILE A 38 2.89 -17.79 -2.17
N SER A 39 2.24 -18.85 -1.76
CA SER A 39 1.04 -18.83 -0.90
C SER A 39 1.33 -19.36 0.50
N ASP A 40 2.52 -19.05 1.02
CA ASP A 40 2.95 -19.46 2.36
C ASP A 40 2.17 -18.72 3.45
N GLU A 41 1.99 -19.34 4.60
CA GLU A 41 1.42 -18.72 5.77
C GLU A 41 2.21 -17.48 6.23
N VAL A 42 1.54 -16.65 7.04
CA VAL A 42 2.19 -15.47 7.64
C VAL A 42 3.34 -15.91 8.56
N GLY A 43 4.45 -15.17 8.48
CA GLY A 43 5.61 -15.43 9.34
C GLY A 43 6.61 -16.49 8.83
N LEU A 44 6.35 -17.15 7.70
CA LEU A 44 7.28 -18.11 7.09
C LEU A 44 8.43 -17.44 6.30
N GLY A 45 8.50 -16.12 6.30
CA GLY A 45 9.63 -15.38 5.74
C GLY A 45 9.59 -15.22 4.22
N LYS A 46 8.42 -14.94 3.63
CA LYS A 46 8.26 -14.68 2.18
C LYS A 46 9.28 -13.69 1.63
N THR A 47 9.64 -12.65 2.39
CA THR A 47 10.66 -11.68 1.99
C THR A 47 12.06 -12.32 1.88
N LEU A 48 12.40 -13.28 2.75
CA LEU A 48 13.66 -14.02 2.67
C LEU A 48 13.69 -14.95 1.46
N ILE A 49 12.56 -15.61 1.16
CA ILE A 49 12.40 -16.42 -0.06
C ILE A 49 12.55 -15.53 -1.30
N ALA A 50 11.94 -14.33 -1.30
CA ALA A 50 12.10 -13.38 -2.40
C ALA A 50 13.57 -12.95 -2.57
N ARG A 51 14.32 -12.70 -1.48
CA ARG A 51 15.74 -12.41 -1.51
C ARG A 51 16.55 -13.57 -2.12
N GLY A 52 16.29 -14.78 -1.68
CA GLY A 52 16.91 -16.00 -2.25
C GLY A 52 16.58 -16.16 -3.73
N THR A 53 15.32 -15.87 -4.10
CA THR A 53 14.89 -15.92 -5.50
C THR A 53 15.62 -14.87 -6.34
N ILE A 54 15.80 -13.64 -5.87
CA ILE A 54 16.58 -12.60 -6.58
C ILE A 54 18.01 -13.11 -6.84
N ALA A 55 18.66 -13.70 -5.83
CA ALA A 55 20.04 -14.20 -5.94
C ALA A 55 20.16 -15.31 -6.98
N LYS A 56 19.32 -16.33 -6.90
CA LYS A 56 19.30 -17.45 -7.85
C LYS A 56 18.83 -17.04 -9.25
N PHE A 57 17.86 -16.14 -9.33
CA PHE A 57 17.39 -15.59 -10.60
C PHE A 57 18.48 -14.78 -11.31
N ALA A 58 19.32 -14.09 -10.55
CA ALA A 58 20.45 -13.36 -11.12
C ALA A 58 21.44 -14.30 -11.82
N ASP A 59 21.70 -15.45 -11.24
CA ASP A 59 22.57 -16.47 -11.87
C ASP A 59 21.88 -17.05 -13.12
N PHE A 60 20.62 -17.43 -13.01
CA PHE A 60 19.82 -17.92 -14.14
C PHE A 60 19.74 -16.91 -15.31
N ALA A 61 19.56 -15.62 -15.03
CA ALA A 61 19.53 -14.61 -16.07
C ALA A 61 20.91 -14.38 -16.73
N ARG A 62 21.98 -14.53 -15.97
CA ARG A 62 23.36 -14.48 -16.51
C ARG A 62 23.67 -15.65 -17.43
N GLU A 63 23.21 -16.87 -17.07
CA GLU A 63 23.30 -18.03 -17.93
C GLU A 63 22.63 -17.78 -19.30
N GLN A 64 21.61 -16.91 -19.33
CA GLN A 64 20.94 -16.46 -20.55
C GLN A 64 21.61 -15.26 -21.23
N GLY A 65 22.81 -14.85 -20.82
CA GLY A 65 23.57 -13.75 -21.41
C GLY A 65 23.12 -12.35 -21.00
N LYS A 66 22.38 -12.21 -19.89
CA LYS A 66 21.94 -10.90 -19.39
C LYS A 66 22.95 -10.33 -18.38
N ASP A 67 23.68 -9.32 -18.78
CA ASP A 67 24.68 -8.64 -17.93
C ASP A 67 24.05 -7.69 -16.90
N ARG A 68 22.86 -7.16 -17.17
CA ARG A 68 22.13 -6.25 -16.28
C ARG A 68 20.78 -6.83 -15.93
N ILE A 69 20.50 -6.92 -14.64
CA ILE A 69 19.28 -7.51 -14.11
C ILE A 69 18.50 -6.42 -13.40
N ARG A 70 17.29 -6.18 -13.87
CA ARG A 70 16.37 -5.22 -13.24
C ARG A 70 15.27 -5.97 -12.53
N VAL A 71 15.18 -5.77 -11.22
CA VAL A 71 14.16 -6.31 -10.36
C VAL A 71 13.24 -5.17 -9.93
N VAL A 72 11.97 -5.28 -10.22
CA VAL A 72 10.95 -4.34 -9.75
C VAL A 72 10.23 -4.97 -8.56
N TYR A 73 10.20 -4.24 -7.46
CA TYR A 73 9.49 -4.64 -6.24
C TYR A 73 8.26 -3.75 -6.06
N ILE A 74 7.08 -4.36 -6.10
CA ILE A 74 5.80 -3.66 -5.97
C ILE A 74 5.21 -3.98 -4.61
N CYS A 75 4.94 -2.94 -3.82
CA CYS A 75 4.36 -3.03 -2.48
C CYS A 75 3.32 -1.92 -2.28
N SER A 76 2.32 -2.17 -1.44
CA SER A 76 1.21 -1.23 -1.21
C SER A 76 1.59 0.04 -0.45
N ASN A 77 2.65 -0.01 0.36
CA ASN A 77 3.05 1.08 1.25
C ASN A 77 4.52 1.45 1.04
N ALA A 78 4.78 2.75 0.87
CA ALA A 78 6.13 3.26 0.62
C ALA A 78 7.10 2.98 1.78
N ALA A 79 6.65 3.14 3.04
CA ALA A 79 7.51 2.88 4.20
C ALA A 79 7.86 1.39 4.35
N ILE A 80 6.90 0.50 4.05
CA ILE A 80 7.13 -0.96 4.01
C ILE A 80 8.06 -1.31 2.85
N ALA A 81 7.88 -0.66 1.70
CA ALA A 81 8.75 -0.87 0.55
C ALA A 81 10.21 -0.52 0.88
N ASP A 82 10.48 0.65 1.48
CA ASP A 82 11.82 1.07 1.88
C ASP A 82 12.45 0.07 2.87
N GLN A 83 11.71 -0.36 3.89
CA GLN A 83 12.18 -1.36 4.84
C GLN A 83 12.48 -2.72 4.19
N ASN A 84 11.63 -3.17 3.28
CA ASN A 84 11.81 -4.45 2.60
C ASN A 84 12.93 -4.40 1.56
N LEU A 85 13.16 -3.25 0.92
CA LEU A 85 14.27 -3.07 0.00
C LEU A 85 15.62 -3.36 0.65
N GLU A 86 15.81 -2.97 1.91
CA GLU A 86 17.03 -3.31 2.67
C GLU A 86 17.21 -4.80 2.82
N LYS A 87 16.12 -5.52 3.14
CA LYS A 87 16.13 -6.98 3.30
C LYS A 87 16.33 -7.71 1.97
N LEU A 88 15.86 -7.15 0.86
CA LEU A 88 15.97 -7.73 -0.49
C LEU A 88 17.33 -7.49 -1.13
N CYS A 89 18.16 -6.59 -0.60
CA CYS A 89 19.52 -6.40 -1.10
C CYS A 89 20.37 -7.65 -0.89
N ILE A 90 20.96 -8.12 -1.97
CA ILE A 90 21.78 -9.34 -1.97
C ILE A 90 23.28 -9.06 -1.86
N THR A 91 23.72 -7.86 -2.24
CA THR A 91 25.11 -7.37 -2.11
C THR A 91 25.10 -5.87 -1.84
N GLU A 92 26.22 -5.32 -1.34
CA GLU A 92 26.41 -3.88 -1.19
C GLU A 92 26.37 -3.14 -2.54
N ASP A 93 26.74 -3.81 -3.63
CA ASP A 93 26.71 -3.28 -5.00
C ASP A 93 25.30 -3.19 -5.62
N VAL A 94 24.24 -3.62 -4.92
CA VAL A 94 22.87 -3.49 -5.41
C VAL A 94 22.46 -2.02 -5.39
N GLN A 95 22.25 -1.45 -6.57
CA GLN A 95 21.74 -0.08 -6.68
C GLN A 95 20.26 -0.02 -6.27
N ARG A 96 20.00 0.63 -5.13
CA ARG A 96 18.65 0.91 -4.62
C ARG A 96 18.14 2.24 -5.15
N GLU A 97 16.87 2.31 -5.47
CA GLU A 97 16.16 3.57 -5.66
C GLU A 97 15.32 3.86 -4.42
N SER A 98 15.22 5.14 -4.04
CA SER A 98 14.28 5.51 -2.99
C SER A 98 12.84 5.49 -3.52
N VAL A 99 11.89 5.09 -2.69
CA VAL A 99 10.46 5.11 -3.05
C VAL A 99 9.99 6.52 -3.38
N ALA A 100 10.50 7.53 -2.68
CA ALA A 100 10.17 8.94 -2.92
C ALA A 100 10.56 9.44 -4.33
N GLY A 101 11.63 8.87 -4.92
CA GLY A 101 12.11 9.20 -6.27
C GLY A 101 11.51 8.34 -7.39
N SER A 102 10.70 7.34 -7.07
CA SER A 102 10.20 6.36 -8.04
C SER A 102 8.90 6.75 -8.75
N ARG A 103 8.72 8.04 -9.08
CA ARG A 103 7.59 8.47 -9.91
C ARG A 103 7.75 7.94 -11.32
N LEU A 104 6.75 7.17 -11.77
CA LEU A 104 6.83 6.47 -13.04
C LEU A 104 7.01 7.42 -14.24
N SER A 105 6.39 8.61 -14.19
CA SER A 105 6.50 9.62 -15.24
C SER A 105 7.91 10.18 -15.46
N VAL A 106 8.80 10.06 -14.47
CA VAL A 106 10.20 10.52 -14.55
C VAL A 106 11.24 9.42 -14.35
N GLN A 107 10.77 8.17 -14.20
CA GLN A 107 11.65 7.02 -13.98
C GLN A 107 12.65 6.79 -15.12
N HIS A 108 12.29 7.17 -16.36
CA HIS A 108 13.20 7.15 -17.49
C HIS A 108 14.52 7.90 -17.19
N LEU A 109 14.46 9.02 -16.45
CA LEU A 109 15.63 9.81 -16.10
C LEU A 109 16.60 8.98 -15.23
N ASN A 110 16.11 8.38 -14.16
CA ASN A 110 16.90 7.54 -13.26
C ASN A 110 17.53 6.34 -13.99
N ILE A 111 16.80 5.73 -14.92
CA ILE A 111 17.29 4.60 -15.70
C ILE A 111 18.49 5.04 -16.56
N PHE A 112 18.39 6.19 -17.25
CA PHE A 112 19.48 6.69 -18.08
C PHE A 112 20.68 7.16 -17.27
N TYR A 113 20.49 7.80 -16.11
CA TYR A 113 21.57 8.13 -15.18
C TYR A 113 22.36 6.89 -14.78
N LYS A 114 21.67 5.86 -14.33
CA LYS A 114 22.31 4.59 -13.92
C LYS A 114 23.00 3.88 -15.07
N GLU A 115 22.44 3.96 -16.29
CA GLU A 115 23.09 3.41 -17.47
C GLU A 115 24.39 4.16 -17.81
N ALA A 116 24.46 5.45 -17.52
CA ALA A 116 25.63 6.28 -17.80
C ALA A 116 26.74 6.15 -16.74
N GLU A 117 26.35 6.06 -15.45
CA GLU A 117 27.30 5.97 -14.33
C GLU A 117 28.01 4.62 -14.24
N THR A 118 27.39 3.57 -14.75
CA THR A 118 27.90 2.21 -14.56
C THR A 118 28.50 1.62 -15.82
N ALA A 119 29.84 1.71 -15.90
CA ALA A 119 30.65 0.85 -16.76
C ALA A 119 30.75 -0.60 -16.26
N LYS A 120 30.25 -0.90 -15.04
CA LYS A 120 30.35 -2.24 -14.42
C LYS A 120 29.37 -3.23 -15.06
N LYS A 121 29.89 -4.34 -15.57
CA LYS A 121 29.13 -5.52 -15.95
C LYS A 121 28.55 -6.19 -14.70
N ASN A 122 27.37 -6.80 -14.81
CA ASN A 122 26.70 -7.59 -13.76
C ASN A 122 26.00 -6.80 -12.63
N LEU A 123 25.36 -5.71 -12.93
CA LEU A 123 24.58 -4.93 -11.96
C LEU A 123 23.18 -5.48 -11.79
N ILE A 124 22.78 -5.54 -10.52
CA ILE A 124 21.39 -5.77 -10.14
C ILE A 124 20.81 -4.44 -9.67
N GLY A 125 19.79 -3.96 -10.38
CA GLY A 125 19.01 -2.80 -10.00
C GLY A 125 17.71 -3.20 -9.33
N LEU A 126 17.48 -2.75 -8.09
CA LEU A 126 16.25 -2.96 -7.35
C LEU A 126 15.43 -1.67 -7.34
N ILE A 127 14.24 -1.71 -7.95
CA ILE A 127 13.40 -0.54 -8.20
C ILE A 127 12.07 -0.73 -7.50
N PRO A 128 11.76 0.06 -6.46
CA PRO A 128 10.47 0.01 -5.80
C PRO A 128 9.40 0.74 -6.59
N LEU A 129 8.20 0.19 -6.64
CA LEU A 129 7.00 0.86 -7.14
C LEU A 129 5.88 0.68 -6.11
N THR A 130 5.15 1.75 -5.86
CA THR A 130 3.94 1.72 -5.05
C THR A 130 2.76 2.15 -5.92
N PRO A 131 1.72 1.31 -6.08
CA PRO A 131 0.64 1.58 -7.04
C PRO A 131 -0.01 2.94 -6.88
N ASP A 132 -0.32 3.33 -5.66
CA ASP A 132 -0.98 4.61 -5.38
C ASP A 132 -0.14 5.84 -5.75
N THR A 133 1.17 5.75 -5.72
CA THR A 133 2.06 6.87 -6.05
C THR A 133 2.63 6.77 -7.46
N SER A 134 2.87 5.55 -7.94
CA SER A 134 3.55 5.33 -9.22
C SER A 134 2.58 5.26 -10.40
N PHE A 135 1.36 4.72 -10.21
CA PHE A 135 0.38 4.51 -11.29
C PHE A 135 -0.78 5.53 -11.30
N ARG A 136 -1.03 6.27 -10.21
CA ARG A 136 -2.06 7.33 -10.21
C ARG A 136 -1.54 8.57 -10.95
N MET A 137 -1.87 8.69 -12.24
CA MET A 137 -1.48 9.82 -13.07
C MET A 137 -2.53 10.92 -13.16
N THR A 138 -3.81 10.58 -13.04
CA THR A 138 -4.96 11.48 -13.22
C THR A 138 -5.38 12.24 -11.96
N ALA A 139 -4.98 11.82 -10.76
CA ALA A 139 -5.30 12.51 -9.53
C ALA A 139 -4.42 13.76 -9.34
N GLY A 140 -4.88 14.92 -9.76
CA GLY A 140 -4.21 16.20 -9.60
C GLY A 140 -3.03 16.43 -10.58
N CYS A 141 -2.34 17.56 -10.40
CA CYS A 141 -1.26 17.99 -11.31
C CYS A 141 0.11 17.31 -11.07
N GLY A 142 0.22 16.38 -10.12
CA GLY A 142 1.51 15.77 -9.76
C GLY A 142 2.44 16.68 -8.96
N LEU A 143 3.67 16.24 -8.74
CA LEU A 143 4.67 17.00 -8.01
C LEU A 143 5.29 18.10 -8.89
N LEU A 144 5.71 19.17 -8.25
CA LEU A 144 6.27 20.34 -8.95
C LEU A 144 7.52 20.00 -9.75
N TRP A 145 8.46 19.28 -9.14
CA TRP A 145 9.69 18.86 -9.81
C TRP A 145 9.45 17.84 -10.95
N GLU A 146 8.44 16.98 -10.82
CA GLU A 146 8.01 16.04 -11.85
C GLU A 146 7.58 16.82 -13.11
N ARG A 147 6.71 17.82 -12.95
CA ARG A 147 6.25 18.68 -14.05
C ARG A 147 7.38 19.47 -14.69
N ALA A 148 8.35 19.92 -13.89
CA ALA A 148 9.50 20.65 -14.39
C ALA A 148 10.41 19.79 -15.28
N VAL A 149 10.60 18.51 -14.95
CA VAL A 149 11.32 17.55 -15.80
C VAL A 149 10.58 17.32 -17.12
N LEU A 150 9.24 17.11 -17.06
CA LEU A 150 8.44 16.96 -18.26
C LEU A 150 8.52 18.22 -19.14
N PHE A 151 8.39 19.40 -18.55
CA PHE A 151 8.52 20.68 -19.24
C PHE A 151 9.87 20.80 -19.96
N ALA A 152 10.96 20.49 -19.25
CA ALA A 152 12.29 20.56 -19.82
C ALA A 152 12.47 19.69 -21.09
N ILE A 153 11.83 18.50 -21.11
CA ILE A 153 11.84 17.65 -22.32
C ILE A 153 10.95 18.22 -23.42
N LEU A 154 9.76 18.73 -23.05
CA LEU A 154 8.80 19.29 -24.01
C LEU A 154 9.33 20.55 -24.72
N LEU A 155 10.25 21.31 -24.09
CA LEU A 155 10.94 22.44 -24.73
C LEU A 155 11.68 22.06 -26.02
N HIS A 156 12.09 20.80 -26.14
CA HIS A 156 12.81 20.28 -27.30
C HIS A 156 11.88 19.75 -28.41
N VAL A 157 10.56 19.73 -28.19
CA VAL A 157 9.58 19.30 -29.20
C VAL A 157 9.35 20.42 -30.20
N PRO A 158 9.64 20.22 -31.50
CA PRO A 158 9.61 21.30 -32.51
C PRO A 158 8.28 22.04 -32.58
N GLU A 159 7.15 21.31 -32.52
CA GLU A 159 5.80 21.86 -32.63
C GLU A 159 5.42 22.76 -31.45
N LEU A 160 6.07 22.59 -30.29
CA LEU A 160 5.80 23.36 -29.09
C LEU A 160 6.68 24.60 -28.91
N LYS A 161 7.69 24.80 -29.78
CA LYS A 161 8.60 25.95 -29.68
C LYS A 161 7.91 27.32 -29.72
N LYS A 162 6.79 27.42 -30.41
CA LYS A 162 5.98 28.66 -30.47
C LYS A 162 5.14 28.92 -29.24
N TYR A 163 5.00 27.91 -28.35
CA TYR A 163 4.11 27.91 -27.20
C TYR A 163 4.83 27.81 -25.85
N ILE A 164 6.13 28.14 -25.78
CA ILE A 164 6.96 27.96 -24.56
C ILE A 164 6.31 28.64 -23.34
N LYS A 165 5.92 29.92 -23.44
CA LYS A 165 5.33 30.67 -22.33
C LYS A 165 3.97 30.08 -21.88
N PRO A 166 3.01 29.80 -22.78
CA PRO A 166 1.75 29.13 -22.42
C PRO A 166 1.98 27.73 -21.84
N LEU A 167 2.91 26.94 -22.40
CA LEU A 167 3.27 25.62 -21.89
C LEU A 167 3.83 25.70 -20.47
N GLU A 168 4.70 26.68 -20.21
CA GLU A 168 5.22 26.95 -18.87
C GLU A 168 4.08 27.24 -17.88
N GLN A 169 3.14 28.09 -18.25
CA GLN A 169 1.97 28.41 -17.43
C GLN A 169 1.12 27.16 -17.11
N ILE A 170 0.90 26.27 -18.09
CA ILE A 170 0.21 25.00 -17.88
C ILE A 170 0.99 24.14 -16.88
N MET A 171 2.30 23.94 -17.10
CA MET A 171 3.10 23.04 -16.26
C MET A 171 3.36 23.59 -14.85
N GLN A 172 3.34 24.89 -14.68
CA GLN A 172 3.40 25.58 -13.41
C GLN A 172 2.14 25.29 -12.57
N ALA A 173 0.97 25.23 -13.21
CA ALA A 173 -0.35 25.17 -12.54
C ALA A 173 -0.46 26.24 -11.43
N GLY A 174 -0.95 25.91 -10.24
CA GLY A 174 -1.07 26.88 -9.13
C GLY A 174 0.22 27.17 -8.34
N ALA A 175 1.37 26.65 -8.73
CA ALA A 175 2.61 26.69 -7.93
C ALA A 175 3.67 27.68 -8.49
N SER A 176 3.26 28.93 -8.77
CA SER A 176 4.12 29.93 -9.41
C SER A 176 5.38 30.26 -8.62
N VAL A 177 5.29 30.42 -7.32
CA VAL A 177 6.43 30.78 -6.47
C VAL A 177 7.51 29.70 -6.55
N GLY A 178 7.22 28.48 -6.14
CA GLY A 178 8.21 27.40 -6.15
C GLY A 178 8.70 27.02 -7.56
N TRP A 179 7.87 27.26 -8.59
CA TRP A 179 8.29 27.07 -9.98
C TRP A 179 9.41 28.00 -10.37
N ASN A 180 9.26 29.31 -10.11
CA ASN A 180 10.23 30.32 -10.46
C ASN A 180 11.46 30.31 -9.56
N GLU A 181 11.31 29.95 -8.28
CA GLU A 181 12.41 29.91 -7.32
C GLU A 181 13.40 28.76 -7.60
N TRP A 182 12.91 27.58 -7.99
CA TRP A 182 13.81 26.43 -8.09
C TRP A 182 13.41 25.35 -9.11
N ALA A 183 12.11 25.06 -9.28
CA ALA A 183 11.71 23.82 -9.95
C ALA A 183 12.03 23.82 -11.45
N LYS A 184 11.81 24.94 -12.12
CA LYS A 184 12.09 25.10 -13.56
C LYS A 184 13.56 24.83 -13.86
N GLU A 185 14.46 25.50 -13.13
CA GLU A 185 15.90 25.33 -13.30
C GLU A 185 16.36 23.92 -12.95
N TYR A 186 15.80 23.35 -11.88
CA TYR A 186 16.04 21.96 -11.52
C TYR A 186 15.69 20.99 -12.65
N GLY A 187 14.51 21.14 -13.25
CA GLY A 187 14.08 20.28 -14.36
C GLY A 187 14.99 20.39 -15.58
N ILE A 188 15.33 21.61 -15.98
CA ILE A 188 16.25 21.88 -17.10
C ILE A 188 17.64 21.32 -16.82
N PHE A 189 18.17 21.57 -15.61
CA PHE A 189 19.47 21.06 -15.19
C PHE A 189 19.51 19.53 -15.25
N LYS A 190 18.51 18.85 -14.66
CA LYS A 190 18.46 17.37 -14.62
C LYS A 190 18.39 16.74 -15.99
N VAL A 191 17.58 17.29 -16.89
CA VAL A 191 17.48 16.81 -18.28
C VAL A 191 18.80 17.03 -19.04
N SER A 192 19.39 18.22 -18.93
CA SER A 192 20.65 18.56 -19.60
C SER A 192 21.83 17.74 -19.07
N GLU A 193 21.90 17.54 -17.74
CA GLU A 193 22.91 16.71 -17.10
C GLU A 193 22.83 15.26 -17.58
N CYS A 194 21.62 14.68 -17.58
CA CYS A 194 21.39 13.33 -18.07
C CYS A 194 21.77 13.17 -19.54
N ASP A 195 21.42 14.14 -20.37
CA ASP A 195 21.75 14.10 -21.79
C ASP A 195 23.27 14.23 -22.03
N ARG A 196 23.96 15.08 -21.29
CA ARG A 196 25.42 15.21 -21.30
C ARG A 196 26.10 13.90 -20.89
N LEU A 197 25.68 13.29 -19.78
CA LEU A 197 26.22 12.02 -19.27
C LEU A 197 26.00 10.87 -20.27
N THR A 198 24.88 10.88 -20.97
CA THR A 198 24.54 9.86 -21.97
C THR A 198 25.02 10.19 -23.39
N LYS A 199 25.79 11.27 -23.56
CA LYS A 199 26.33 11.72 -24.86
C LYS A 199 25.21 11.92 -25.91
N GLY A 200 24.12 12.62 -25.54
CA GLY A 200 22.99 12.94 -26.41
C GLY A 200 22.00 11.79 -26.63
N LYS A 201 22.21 10.61 -26.05
CA LYS A 201 21.33 9.44 -26.25
C LYS A 201 19.99 9.60 -25.52
N TYR A 202 19.97 10.28 -24.38
CA TYR A 202 18.77 10.47 -23.58
C TYR A 202 17.73 11.32 -24.30
N LEU A 203 18.06 12.55 -24.67
CA LEU A 203 17.12 13.44 -25.38
C LEU A 203 16.69 12.85 -26.72
N LYS A 204 17.63 12.25 -27.48
CA LYS A 204 17.29 11.57 -28.73
C LYS A 204 16.23 10.49 -28.55
N TYR A 205 16.37 9.67 -27.52
CA TYR A 205 15.37 8.63 -27.20
C TYR A 205 14.04 9.24 -26.76
N MET A 206 14.09 10.18 -25.81
CA MET A 206 12.89 10.80 -25.26
C MET A 206 12.09 11.55 -26.34
N LEU A 207 12.73 12.36 -27.16
CA LEU A 207 12.07 13.10 -28.22
C LEU A 207 11.41 12.18 -29.26
N LYS A 208 12.08 11.09 -29.64
CA LYS A 208 11.48 10.09 -30.53
C LYS A 208 10.19 9.50 -29.95
N LYS A 209 10.21 9.14 -28.67
CA LYS A 209 9.06 8.50 -28.00
C LYS A 209 7.96 9.50 -27.68
N VAL A 210 8.31 10.67 -27.15
CA VAL A 210 7.35 11.75 -26.80
C VAL A 210 6.66 12.25 -28.06
N SER A 211 7.38 12.56 -29.14
CA SER A 211 6.79 13.03 -30.40
C SER A 211 5.84 11.99 -30.99
N LYS A 212 6.20 10.69 -30.93
CA LYS A 212 5.31 9.62 -31.37
C LYS A 212 4.04 9.58 -30.52
N GLY A 213 4.16 9.59 -29.19
CA GLY A 213 3.03 9.52 -28.27
C GLY A 213 2.11 10.75 -28.36
N LEU A 214 2.68 11.96 -28.50
CA LEU A 214 1.89 13.18 -28.70
C LEU A 214 1.05 13.16 -29.97
N LYS A 215 1.53 12.51 -31.05
CA LYS A 215 0.86 12.40 -32.36
C LYS A 215 -0.02 11.17 -32.49
N THR A 216 -0.09 10.31 -31.50
CA THR A 216 -0.98 9.14 -31.54
C THR A 216 -2.43 9.59 -31.40
N LYS A 217 -3.28 9.19 -32.34
CA LYS A 217 -4.71 9.49 -32.34
C LYS A 217 -5.44 8.68 -31.28
N ASN A 218 -6.34 9.32 -30.55
CA ASN A 218 -7.31 8.66 -29.66
C ASN A 218 -8.49 8.08 -30.48
N GLN A 219 -9.48 7.50 -29.80
CA GLN A 219 -10.68 6.95 -30.42
C GLN A 219 -11.49 7.99 -31.21
N ASP A 220 -11.43 9.26 -30.78
CA ASP A 220 -12.13 10.37 -31.43
C ASP A 220 -11.33 11.00 -32.57
N GLY A 221 -10.15 10.46 -32.89
CA GLY A 221 -9.29 10.95 -33.97
C GLY A 221 -8.40 12.13 -33.60
N ASN A 222 -8.49 12.68 -32.40
CA ASN A 222 -7.68 13.78 -31.91
C ASN A 222 -6.33 13.29 -31.35
N THR A 223 -5.32 14.16 -31.40
CA THR A 223 -4.00 13.87 -30.81
C THR A 223 -3.80 14.64 -29.51
N LEU A 224 -2.97 14.11 -28.60
CA LEU A 224 -2.59 14.83 -27.39
C LEU A 224 -1.84 16.14 -27.71
N LEU A 225 -1.13 16.18 -28.88
CA LEU A 225 -0.48 17.39 -29.34
C LEU A 225 -1.48 18.49 -29.69
N ASP A 226 -2.55 18.14 -30.42
CA ASP A 226 -3.60 19.10 -30.81
C ASP A 226 -4.30 19.68 -29.58
N ASP A 227 -4.63 18.81 -28.61
CA ASP A 227 -5.24 19.22 -27.34
C ASP A 227 -4.32 20.14 -26.53
N LEU A 228 -3.03 19.81 -26.48
CA LEU A 228 -2.03 20.64 -25.79
C LEU A 228 -1.85 22.01 -26.46
N ILE A 229 -1.77 22.06 -27.81
CA ILE A 229 -1.66 23.31 -28.57
C ILE A 229 -2.95 24.14 -28.40
N LYS A 230 -4.12 23.50 -28.48
CA LYS A 230 -5.39 24.18 -28.21
C LYS A 230 -5.37 24.80 -26.83
N LYS A 231 -4.97 24.06 -25.81
CA LYS A 231 -4.88 24.56 -24.44
C LYS A 231 -3.87 25.68 -24.30
N CYS A 232 -2.71 25.62 -24.96
CA CYS A 232 -1.75 26.71 -25.00
C CYS A 232 -2.31 28.00 -25.62
N ARG A 233 -3.24 27.91 -26.56
CA ARG A 233 -3.92 29.10 -27.13
C ARG A 233 -4.98 29.69 -26.22
N GLU A 234 -5.64 28.86 -25.41
CA GLU A 234 -6.71 29.22 -24.49
C GLU A 234 -6.22 29.81 -23.17
N VAL A 235 -4.98 29.54 -22.76
CA VAL A 235 -4.41 30.02 -21.50
C VAL A 235 -4.15 31.54 -21.56
N LYS A 236 -5.21 32.33 -21.51
CA LYS A 236 -5.15 33.78 -21.37
C LYS A 236 -5.58 34.30 -19.99
N LYS A 237 -6.21 33.47 -19.14
CA LYS A 237 -6.66 33.83 -17.78
C LYS A 237 -6.56 32.65 -16.83
N TRP A 238 -5.98 32.89 -15.66
CA TRP A 238 -6.03 32.00 -14.50
C TRP A 238 -7.48 31.78 -14.07
N GLY A 239 -8.01 30.56 -14.13
CA GLY A 239 -9.36 30.28 -13.67
C GLY A 239 -9.88 28.85 -13.89
N GLU A 240 -9.25 28.05 -14.76
CA GLU A 240 -9.76 26.69 -15.08
C GLU A 240 -8.78 25.60 -14.62
N ALA A 241 -8.60 25.47 -13.30
CA ALA A 241 -7.66 24.51 -12.71
C ALA A 241 -7.96 23.04 -13.10
N GLU A 242 -9.21 22.66 -13.22
CA GLU A 242 -9.59 21.28 -13.57
C GLU A 242 -9.14 20.87 -14.99
N LYS A 243 -9.36 21.72 -15.97
CA LYS A 243 -8.97 21.44 -17.36
C LYS A 243 -7.46 21.43 -17.57
N ILE A 244 -6.69 22.15 -16.74
CA ILE A 244 -5.22 22.12 -16.74
C ILE A 244 -4.73 20.80 -16.14
N ASN A 245 -5.34 20.34 -15.06
CA ASN A 245 -4.98 19.09 -14.41
C ASN A 245 -5.16 17.87 -15.32
N GLU A 246 -6.20 17.87 -16.15
CA GLU A 246 -6.44 16.81 -17.13
C GLU A 246 -5.28 16.69 -18.14
N ILE A 247 -4.90 17.79 -18.78
CA ILE A 247 -3.82 17.75 -19.78
C ILE A 247 -2.46 17.36 -19.16
N ILE A 248 -2.17 17.85 -17.94
CA ILE A 248 -0.99 17.43 -17.19
C ILE A 248 -1.05 15.93 -16.88
N GLY A 249 -2.20 15.42 -16.46
CA GLY A 249 -2.41 14.00 -16.20
C GLY A 249 -2.11 13.13 -17.43
N ARG A 250 -2.64 13.50 -18.59
CA ARG A 250 -2.38 12.81 -19.86
C ARG A 250 -0.90 12.88 -20.30
N LEU A 251 -0.21 13.99 -20.07
CA LEU A 251 1.24 14.09 -20.29
C LEU A 251 2.00 13.15 -19.34
N ARG A 252 1.67 13.17 -18.05
CA ARG A 252 2.28 12.26 -17.06
C ARG A 252 2.06 10.80 -17.44
N TYR A 253 0.88 10.45 -17.91
CA TYR A 253 0.55 9.12 -18.41
C TYR A 253 1.43 8.72 -19.60
N LEU A 254 1.60 9.60 -20.58
CA LEU A 254 2.49 9.38 -21.73
C LEU A 254 3.93 9.09 -21.27
N PHE A 255 4.47 9.92 -20.40
CA PHE A 255 5.83 9.77 -19.89
C PHE A 255 5.99 8.52 -19.01
N ALA A 256 4.97 8.16 -18.24
CA ALA A 256 4.94 6.91 -17.49
C ALA A 256 5.01 5.68 -18.41
N GLY A 257 4.27 5.70 -19.51
CA GLY A 257 4.33 4.65 -20.53
C GLY A 257 5.72 4.50 -21.16
N ILE A 258 6.39 5.62 -21.44
CA ILE A 258 7.77 5.63 -21.96
C ILE A 258 8.76 5.08 -20.93
N SER A 259 8.57 5.43 -19.65
CA SER A 259 9.38 4.92 -18.56
C SER A 259 9.23 3.41 -18.39
N LEU A 260 8.01 2.88 -18.44
CA LEU A 260 7.75 1.45 -18.37
C LEU A 260 8.39 0.68 -19.52
N GLU A 261 8.30 1.20 -20.74
CA GLU A 261 8.94 0.61 -21.91
C GLU A 261 10.47 0.58 -21.76
N LYS A 262 11.06 1.65 -21.23
CA LYS A 262 12.50 1.73 -20.99
C LYS A 262 12.95 0.87 -19.81
N LEU A 263 12.10 0.72 -18.80
CA LEU A 263 12.38 -0.05 -17.59
C LEU A 263 12.66 -1.52 -17.94
N ASN A 264 11.81 -2.14 -18.75
CA ASN A 264 11.94 -3.52 -19.24
C ASN A 264 12.51 -4.48 -18.17
N PRO A 265 11.76 -4.77 -17.08
CA PRO A 265 12.28 -5.55 -15.97
C PRO A 265 12.53 -7.00 -16.36
N ASN A 266 13.47 -7.65 -15.67
CA ASN A 266 13.73 -9.08 -15.80
C ASN A 266 12.85 -9.88 -14.82
N LEU A 267 12.70 -9.36 -13.60
CA LEU A 267 11.89 -9.96 -12.55
C LEU A 267 11.01 -8.87 -11.90
N VAL A 268 9.76 -9.19 -11.69
CA VAL A 268 8.81 -8.37 -10.93
C VAL A 268 8.36 -9.16 -9.71
N ILE A 269 8.47 -8.55 -8.54
CA ILE A 269 8.01 -9.11 -7.28
C ILE A 269 6.82 -8.28 -6.82
N LEU A 270 5.65 -8.91 -6.66
CA LEU A 270 4.44 -8.28 -6.12
C LEU A 270 4.25 -8.77 -4.69
N ASP A 271 4.47 -7.90 -3.72
CA ASP A 271 4.29 -8.22 -2.31
C ASP A 271 2.88 -7.83 -1.85
N GLU A 272 2.20 -8.76 -1.15
CA GLU A 272 0.79 -8.63 -0.78
C GLU A 272 -0.10 -8.37 -2.02
N PHE A 273 0.10 -9.15 -3.09
CA PHE A 273 -0.50 -8.90 -4.41
C PHE A 273 -2.03 -8.86 -4.40
N GLN A 274 -2.68 -9.48 -3.42
CA GLN A 274 -4.13 -9.42 -3.25
C GLN A 274 -4.68 -7.98 -3.11
N ARG A 275 -3.82 -7.04 -2.71
CA ARG A 275 -4.15 -5.60 -2.68
C ARG A 275 -4.16 -4.96 -4.07
N PHE A 276 -3.62 -5.64 -5.07
CA PHE A 276 -3.44 -5.15 -6.44
C PHE A 276 -4.24 -5.95 -7.46
N LYS A 277 -5.31 -6.65 -7.06
CA LYS A 277 -6.14 -7.47 -7.95
C LYS A 277 -6.65 -6.68 -9.16
N TYR A 278 -6.95 -5.40 -8.96
CA TYR A 278 -7.35 -4.49 -10.03
C TYR A 278 -6.26 -4.25 -11.10
N LEU A 279 -4.97 -4.42 -10.75
CA LEU A 279 -3.88 -4.34 -11.71
C LEU A 279 -3.76 -5.61 -12.57
N ILE A 280 -4.30 -6.72 -12.08
CA ILE A 280 -4.26 -8.04 -12.74
C ILE A 280 -5.46 -8.22 -13.67
N LYS A 281 -6.62 -7.67 -13.29
CA LYS A 281 -7.82 -7.65 -14.14
C LYS A 281 -7.59 -6.68 -15.30
N SER A 282 -7.36 -7.21 -16.49
CA SER A 282 -7.12 -6.43 -17.72
C SER A 282 -8.33 -5.63 -18.23
N GLU A 283 -9.45 -5.68 -17.53
CA GLU A 283 -10.73 -5.07 -17.92
C GLU A 283 -10.93 -3.63 -17.42
N SER A 284 -9.92 -3.01 -16.79
CA SER A 284 -10.12 -1.63 -16.37
C SER A 284 -9.93 -0.68 -17.56
N ASP A 285 -10.99 -0.06 -18.04
CA ASP A 285 -10.98 1.12 -18.91
C ASP A 285 -10.24 2.32 -18.29
N SER A 286 -9.63 2.11 -17.10
CA SER A 286 -8.84 3.13 -16.42
C SER A 286 -7.43 3.21 -17.02
N GLU A 287 -6.90 4.42 -17.12
CA GLU A 287 -5.50 4.66 -17.53
C GLU A 287 -4.49 3.86 -16.70
N MET A 288 -4.78 3.66 -15.41
CA MET A 288 -3.98 2.84 -14.50
C MET A 288 -3.97 1.37 -14.93
N GLY A 289 -5.13 0.83 -15.28
CA GLY A 289 -5.25 -0.55 -15.77
C GLY A 289 -4.51 -0.76 -17.08
N MET A 290 -4.59 0.19 -18.01
CA MET A 290 -3.85 0.13 -19.27
C MET A 290 -2.33 0.19 -19.09
N LEU A 291 -1.82 1.01 -18.17
CA LEU A 291 -0.38 1.02 -17.83
C LEU A 291 0.05 -0.29 -17.18
N ALA A 292 -0.75 -0.78 -16.23
CA ALA A 292 -0.50 -2.05 -15.57
C ALA A 292 -0.52 -3.22 -16.57
N ALA A 293 -1.48 -3.24 -17.50
CA ALA A 293 -1.57 -4.25 -18.53
C ALA A 293 -0.33 -4.27 -19.44
N LYS A 294 0.19 -3.12 -19.85
CA LYS A 294 1.45 -3.04 -20.60
C LYS A 294 2.63 -3.65 -19.84
N PHE A 295 2.64 -3.48 -18.53
CA PHE A 295 3.70 -3.98 -17.66
C PHE A 295 3.56 -5.48 -17.42
N PHE A 296 2.35 -5.93 -17.06
CA PHE A 296 2.11 -7.33 -16.68
C PHE A 296 1.89 -8.28 -17.86
N ASN A 297 1.48 -7.79 -19.02
CA ASN A 297 1.26 -8.64 -20.22
C ASN A 297 2.54 -8.89 -21.03
N SER A 298 3.69 -8.40 -20.60
CA SER A 298 4.96 -8.70 -21.26
C SER A 298 5.31 -10.17 -21.14
N LYS A 299 5.46 -10.84 -22.29
CA LYS A 299 5.84 -12.28 -22.35
C LYS A 299 7.28 -12.56 -21.92
N SER A 300 8.11 -11.54 -21.75
CA SER A 300 9.55 -11.69 -21.45
C SER A 300 9.87 -11.52 -19.96
N VAL A 301 8.93 -11.10 -19.13
CA VAL A 301 9.11 -10.78 -17.72
C VAL A 301 8.78 -11.99 -16.85
N TYR A 302 9.64 -12.27 -15.88
CA TYR A 302 9.34 -13.22 -14.80
C TYR A 302 8.65 -12.50 -13.65
N MET A 303 7.69 -13.16 -13.02
CA MET A 303 6.93 -12.58 -11.92
C MET A 303 6.86 -13.51 -10.73
N LEU A 304 7.07 -12.94 -9.54
CA LEU A 304 6.92 -13.60 -8.26
C LEU A 304 5.84 -12.87 -7.45
N LEU A 305 4.75 -13.55 -7.17
CA LEU A 305 3.66 -13.04 -6.37
C LEU A 305 3.80 -13.58 -4.95
N LEU A 306 3.70 -12.72 -3.96
CA LEU A 306 3.77 -13.08 -2.55
C LEU A 306 2.43 -12.76 -1.89
N SER A 307 1.82 -13.75 -1.26
CA SER A 307 0.60 -13.55 -0.46
C SER A 307 0.42 -14.68 0.55
N ALA A 308 -0.12 -14.36 1.71
CA ALA A 308 -0.62 -15.38 2.64
C ALA A 308 -2.10 -15.73 2.34
N THR A 309 -2.82 -14.80 1.71
CA THR A 309 -4.24 -14.94 1.38
C THR A 309 -4.46 -14.51 -0.08
N PRO A 310 -4.06 -15.35 -1.04
CA PRO A 310 -4.04 -14.96 -2.46
C PRO A 310 -5.43 -14.71 -3.04
N TYR A 311 -6.47 -15.24 -2.41
CA TYR A 311 -7.88 -15.04 -2.75
C TYR A 311 -8.72 -14.99 -1.47
N LYS A 312 -9.91 -14.43 -1.55
CA LYS A 312 -10.85 -14.44 -0.42
C LYS A 312 -11.25 -15.90 -0.12
N MET A 313 -11.31 -16.26 1.15
CA MET A 313 -11.76 -17.60 1.57
C MET A 313 -13.27 -17.63 1.87
N TYR A 314 -13.87 -16.46 2.07
CA TYR A 314 -15.29 -16.32 2.41
C TYR A 314 -15.87 -15.07 1.74
N SER A 315 -17.11 -15.15 1.21
CA SER A 315 -17.94 -13.99 0.91
C SER A 315 -18.91 -13.76 2.06
N THR A 316 -19.26 -12.53 2.32
CA THR A 316 -20.37 -12.25 3.23
C THR A 316 -21.70 -12.55 2.52
N LEU A 317 -22.77 -12.82 3.28
CA LEU A 317 -24.10 -13.03 2.70
C LEU A 317 -24.55 -11.83 1.86
N GLU A 318 -24.14 -10.63 2.25
CA GLU A 318 -24.44 -9.39 1.54
C GLU A 318 -23.69 -9.28 0.21
N GLU A 319 -22.42 -9.71 0.16
CA GLU A 319 -21.65 -9.77 -1.11
C GLU A 319 -22.26 -10.81 -2.07
N ILE A 320 -22.82 -11.89 -1.56
CA ILE A 320 -23.50 -12.93 -2.37
C ILE A 320 -24.83 -12.38 -2.92
N ASP A 321 -25.61 -11.65 -2.11
CA ASP A 321 -26.89 -11.07 -2.53
C ASP A 321 -26.72 -9.96 -3.58
N GLU A 322 -25.64 -9.19 -3.52
CA GLU A 322 -25.36 -8.13 -4.50
C GLU A 322 -24.82 -8.65 -5.83
N SER A 323 -24.08 -9.76 -5.83
CA SER A 323 -23.35 -10.21 -7.03
C SER A 323 -23.98 -11.38 -7.77
N LEU A 324 -24.94 -12.09 -7.21
CA LEU A 324 -25.53 -13.32 -7.79
C LEU A 324 -24.51 -14.40 -8.20
N VAL A 325 -23.22 -14.16 -7.98
CA VAL A 325 -22.10 -15.03 -8.34
C VAL A 325 -21.21 -15.20 -7.13
N ASP A 326 -20.79 -16.43 -6.88
CA ASP A 326 -19.82 -16.77 -5.85
C ASP A 326 -18.46 -16.13 -6.15
N GLU A 327 -18.21 -14.92 -5.59
CA GLU A 327 -17.00 -14.12 -5.84
C GLU A 327 -15.70 -14.86 -5.49
N HIS A 328 -15.72 -15.80 -4.54
CA HIS A 328 -14.53 -16.57 -4.18
C HIS A 328 -14.00 -17.39 -5.32
N PHE A 329 -14.92 -18.09 -5.96
CA PHE A 329 -14.59 -18.98 -7.07
C PHE A 329 -14.03 -18.15 -8.24
N SER A 330 -14.65 -17.02 -8.52
CA SER A 330 -14.20 -16.11 -9.56
C SER A 330 -12.84 -15.49 -9.25
N GLU A 331 -12.57 -15.11 -8.00
CA GLU A 331 -11.26 -14.58 -7.61
C GLU A 331 -10.16 -15.63 -7.72
N PHE A 332 -10.42 -16.85 -7.29
CA PHE A 332 -9.46 -17.96 -7.43
C PHE A 332 -9.09 -18.18 -8.90
N PHE A 333 -10.09 -18.31 -9.78
CA PHE A 333 -9.82 -18.48 -11.21
C PHE A 333 -9.12 -17.28 -11.82
N ASN A 334 -9.46 -16.04 -11.46
CA ASN A 334 -8.76 -14.86 -11.95
C ASN A 334 -7.26 -14.88 -11.59
N VAL A 335 -6.92 -15.36 -10.39
CA VAL A 335 -5.52 -15.54 -9.98
C VAL A 335 -4.85 -16.63 -10.78
N MET A 336 -5.51 -17.78 -10.95
CA MET A 336 -4.96 -18.91 -11.72
C MET A 336 -4.83 -18.59 -13.21
N ASP A 337 -5.78 -17.86 -13.78
CA ASP A 337 -5.73 -17.37 -15.16
C ASP A 337 -4.57 -16.38 -15.36
N PHE A 338 -4.32 -15.53 -14.38
CA PHE A 338 -3.15 -14.67 -14.40
C PHE A 338 -1.84 -15.46 -14.34
N LEU A 339 -1.76 -16.49 -13.50
CA LEU A 339 -0.57 -17.34 -13.39
C LEU A 339 -0.38 -18.18 -14.67
N ASN A 340 -1.46 -18.71 -15.22
CA ASN A 340 -1.49 -19.48 -16.46
C ASN A 340 -1.58 -18.55 -17.68
N ASN A 341 -0.45 -18.08 -18.11
CA ASN A 341 -0.21 -17.02 -19.08
C ASN A 341 -0.75 -17.30 -20.52
N THR A 342 -1.19 -18.53 -20.83
CA THR A 342 -1.71 -18.91 -22.14
C THR A 342 -3.16 -19.40 -22.02
N LYS A 343 -3.96 -19.11 -23.05
CA LYS A 343 -5.37 -19.55 -23.08
C LYS A 343 -5.53 -21.06 -22.93
N ASP A 344 -4.63 -21.82 -23.54
CA ASP A 344 -4.68 -23.29 -23.48
C ASP A 344 -4.51 -23.78 -22.04
N LYS A 345 -3.50 -23.26 -21.30
CA LYS A 345 -3.29 -23.61 -19.90
C LYS A 345 -4.43 -23.16 -18.99
N GLN A 346 -5.06 -22.01 -19.29
CA GLN A 346 -6.22 -21.51 -18.54
C GLN A 346 -7.43 -22.45 -18.70
N ILE A 347 -7.71 -22.88 -19.93
CA ILE A 347 -8.80 -23.80 -20.23
C ILE A 347 -8.53 -25.17 -19.60
N GLU A 348 -7.31 -25.70 -19.75
CA GLU A 348 -6.90 -26.97 -19.16
C GLU A 348 -7.07 -26.94 -17.62
N PHE A 349 -6.55 -25.92 -16.96
CA PHE A 349 -6.68 -25.76 -15.51
C PHE A 349 -8.15 -25.71 -15.07
N LYS A 350 -8.97 -24.93 -15.78
CA LYS A 350 -10.40 -24.80 -15.50
C LYS A 350 -11.12 -26.13 -15.62
N ASN A 351 -10.87 -26.90 -16.68
CA ASN A 351 -11.48 -28.22 -16.90
C ASN A 351 -11.11 -29.21 -15.79
N ILE A 352 -9.83 -29.25 -15.39
CA ILE A 352 -9.34 -30.11 -14.29
C ILE A 352 -10.05 -29.73 -12.98
N TRP A 353 -10.19 -28.45 -12.68
CA TRP A 353 -10.80 -27.97 -11.45
C TRP A 353 -12.32 -28.17 -11.42
N GLU A 354 -12.98 -28.02 -12.57
CA GLU A 354 -14.41 -28.31 -12.71
C GLU A 354 -14.72 -29.81 -12.54
N ASP A 355 -13.89 -30.70 -13.10
CA ASP A 355 -14.03 -32.15 -12.88
C ASP A 355 -13.88 -32.51 -11.39
N TYR A 356 -12.84 -31.98 -10.72
CA TYR A 356 -12.69 -32.17 -9.29
C TYR A 356 -13.90 -31.64 -8.51
N SER A 357 -14.39 -30.45 -8.83
CA SER A 357 -15.55 -29.83 -8.16
C SER A 357 -16.84 -30.62 -8.36
N LYS A 358 -17.07 -31.18 -9.57
CA LYS A 358 -18.22 -32.04 -9.84
C LYS A 358 -18.18 -33.34 -9.01
N ARG A 359 -17.01 -33.98 -8.94
CA ARG A 359 -16.82 -35.20 -8.14
C ARG A 359 -16.97 -34.92 -6.65
N LEU A 360 -16.47 -33.77 -6.17
CA LEU A 360 -16.62 -33.36 -4.80
C LEU A 360 -18.10 -33.14 -4.41
N LYS A 361 -18.89 -32.50 -5.28
CA LYS A 361 -20.34 -32.31 -5.07
C LYS A 361 -21.13 -33.62 -5.09
N GLY A 362 -20.70 -34.59 -5.91
CA GLY A 362 -21.33 -35.90 -6.00
C GLY A 362 -20.72 -36.97 -5.07
N PHE A 363 -19.94 -36.55 -4.07
CA PHE A 363 -19.18 -37.47 -3.22
C PHE A 363 -20.08 -38.48 -2.49
N MET A 364 -19.78 -39.75 -2.70
CA MET A 364 -20.31 -40.87 -1.90
C MET A 364 -19.14 -41.53 -1.15
N ILE A 365 -19.40 -41.98 0.08
CA ILE A 365 -18.38 -42.64 0.91
C ILE A 365 -17.80 -43.85 0.15
N GLY A 366 -16.51 -43.89 -0.06
CA GLY A 366 -15.81 -44.99 -0.77
C GLY A 366 -15.44 -44.72 -2.23
N ASP A 367 -15.76 -43.53 -2.78
CA ASP A 367 -15.37 -43.17 -4.17
C ASP A 367 -13.89 -42.79 -4.28
N ILE A 368 -13.10 -43.72 -4.79
CA ILE A 368 -11.65 -43.52 -5.02
C ILE A 368 -11.38 -42.50 -6.14
N SER A 369 -12.34 -42.27 -7.04
CA SER A 369 -12.17 -41.37 -8.19
C SER A 369 -11.94 -39.91 -7.79
N ILE A 370 -12.47 -39.51 -6.63
CA ILE A 370 -12.27 -38.16 -6.06
C ILE A 370 -10.83 -37.91 -5.64
N ILE A 371 -10.14 -38.94 -5.14
CA ILE A 371 -8.72 -38.83 -4.72
C ILE A 371 -7.86 -38.58 -5.94
N GLN A 372 -8.13 -39.27 -7.05
CA GLN A 372 -7.41 -39.04 -8.30
C GLN A 372 -7.66 -37.64 -8.85
N ALA A 373 -8.92 -37.20 -8.91
CA ALA A 373 -9.27 -35.86 -9.37
C ALA A 373 -8.65 -34.77 -8.47
N LYS A 374 -8.64 -34.95 -7.15
CA LYS A 374 -7.94 -34.09 -6.21
C LYS A 374 -6.44 -33.98 -6.51
N ASN A 375 -5.79 -35.12 -6.70
CA ASN A 375 -4.35 -35.14 -6.97
C ASN A 375 -4.03 -34.43 -8.28
N THR A 376 -4.80 -34.67 -9.34
CA THR A 376 -4.65 -33.98 -10.62
C THR A 376 -4.84 -32.46 -10.49
N ALA A 377 -5.87 -32.02 -9.74
CA ALA A 377 -6.13 -30.60 -9.49
C ALA A 377 -4.98 -29.96 -8.67
N GLN A 378 -4.46 -30.69 -7.68
CA GLN A 378 -3.33 -30.27 -6.86
C GLN A 378 -2.05 -30.14 -7.67
N GLU A 379 -1.74 -31.10 -8.54
CA GLU A 379 -0.57 -31.03 -9.45
C GLU A 379 -0.67 -29.86 -10.42
N ALA A 380 -1.85 -29.65 -11.02
CA ALA A 380 -2.10 -28.50 -11.89
C ALA A 380 -1.86 -27.17 -11.16
N MET A 381 -2.29 -27.06 -9.90
CA MET A 381 -2.05 -25.87 -9.08
C MET A 381 -0.56 -25.69 -8.76
N TYR A 382 0.15 -26.76 -8.39
CA TYR A 382 1.59 -26.70 -8.08
C TYR A 382 2.48 -26.43 -9.30
N GLY A 383 1.92 -26.47 -10.51
CA GLY A 383 2.58 -26.00 -11.72
C GLY A 383 2.90 -24.51 -11.72
N SER A 384 2.23 -23.71 -10.85
CA SER A 384 2.41 -22.25 -10.76
C SER A 384 2.37 -21.69 -9.33
N VAL A 385 2.05 -22.52 -8.34
CA VAL A 385 1.94 -22.13 -6.93
C VAL A 385 2.91 -22.92 -6.08
N CYS A 386 3.63 -22.21 -5.21
CA CYS A 386 4.43 -22.79 -4.13
C CYS A 386 3.73 -22.48 -2.79
N ARG A 387 3.54 -23.50 -1.96
CA ARG A 387 2.96 -23.36 -0.64
C ARG A 387 3.67 -24.23 0.36
N THR A 388 4.09 -23.61 1.44
CA THR A 388 4.62 -24.28 2.63
C THR A 388 3.61 -24.09 3.76
N GLU A 389 3.27 -25.18 4.43
CA GLU A 389 2.40 -25.19 5.59
C GLU A 389 3.20 -25.58 6.83
N ARG A 390 2.81 -25.06 7.97
CA ARG A 390 3.36 -25.51 9.25
C ARG A 390 2.75 -26.85 9.59
N ILE A 391 3.60 -27.84 9.82
CA ILE A 391 3.18 -29.13 10.31
C ILE A 391 3.40 -29.14 11.81
N SER A 392 2.33 -29.16 12.59
CA SER A 392 2.39 -29.41 14.03
C SER A 392 2.61 -30.91 14.24
N THR A 393 3.78 -31.27 14.76
CA THR A 393 4.11 -32.67 15.05
C THR A 393 3.64 -33.14 16.42
N LYS A 394 3.31 -32.20 17.31
CA LYS A 394 2.75 -32.45 18.65
C LYS A 394 1.89 -31.26 19.06
N GLU A 395 0.74 -31.49 19.66
CA GLU A 395 -0.15 -30.43 20.19
C GLU A 395 0.57 -29.46 21.13
N SER A 396 1.55 -29.92 21.91
CA SER A 396 2.36 -29.11 22.81
C SER A 396 3.47 -28.29 22.16
N ALA A 397 3.71 -28.49 20.86
CA ALA A 397 4.76 -27.80 20.11
C ALA A 397 4.22 -26.69 19.19
N ASP A 398 2.90 -26.52 19.14
CA ASP A 398 2.29 -25.46 18.35
C ASP A 398 2.54 -24.09 19.01
N ILE A 399 3.27 -23.22 18.30
CA ILE A 399 3.57 -21.85 18.75
C ILE A 399 2.34 -20.96 18.60
N ILE A 400 1.36 -21.39 17.79
CA ILE A 400 0.12 -20.65 17.54
C ILE A 400 -1.00 -21.26 18.34
N ASP A 401 -1.45 -20.53 19.35
CA ASP A 401 -2.65 -20.85 20.11
C ASP A 401 -3.89 -20.24 19.44
N ILE A 402 -4.78 -21.07 18.93
CA ILE A 402 -6.05 -20.69 18.32
C ILE A 402 -7.24 -20.83 19.26
N THR A 403 -7.02 -21.29 20.51
CA THR A 403 -8.10 -21.63 21.46
C THR A 403 -8.95 -20.44 21.90
N ASN A 404 -8.42 -19.21 21.72
CA ASN A 404 -9.11 -17.98 22.10
C ASN A 404 -9.96 -17.34 20.99
N THR A 405 -10.13 -18.01 19.85
CA THR A 405 -10.85 -17.46 18.69
C THR A 405 -12.36 -17.34 18.89
N HIS A 406 -12.92 -18.00 19.93
CA HIS A 406 -14.37 -18.10 20.15
C HIS A 406 -14.85 -17.48 21.47
N LYS A 407 -14.18 -16.43 21.95
CA LYS A 407 -14.72 -15.69 23.10
C LYS A 407 -16.03 -15.01 22.68
N GLU A 408 -17.07 -15.26 23.47
CA GLU A 408 -18.35 -14.57 23.32
C GLU A 408 -18.14 -13.06 23.48
N LEU A 409 -18.78 -12.28 22.61
CA LEU A 409 -18.77 -10.83 22.69
C LEU A 409 -20.03 -10.37 23.43
N ASP A 410 -19.87 -9.48 24.39
CA ASP A 410 -20.98 -8.81 25.07
C ASP A 410 -21.57 -7.74 24.12
N VAL A 411 -22.56 -8.13 23.35
CA VAL A 411 -23.30 -7.21 22.48
C VAL A 411 -24.30 -6.43 23.34
N ASP A 412 -24.21 -5.11 23.31
CA ASP A 412 -25.10 -4.25 24.07
C ASP A 412 -26.14 -3.52 23.21
N GLU A 413 -27.04 -2.77 23.85
CA GLU A 413 -28.07 -1.99 23.15
C GLU A 413 -27.51 -0.96 22.17
N TYR A 414 -26.29 -0.47 22.38
CA TYR A 414 -25.68 0.54 21.54
C TYR A 414 -25.08 -0.02 20.26
N ASP A 415 -24.70 -1.30 20.24
CA ASP A 415 -24.35 -2.01 18.99
C ASP A 415 -25.57 -2.00 18.06
N ILE A 416 -26.74 -2.36 18.61
CA ILE A 416 -28.00 -2.41 17.87
C ILE A 416 -28.48 -1.01 17.48
N LYS A 417 -28.43 -0.05 18.42
CA LYS A 417 -28.79 1.35 18.16
C LYS A 417 -27.93 1.97 17.05
N SER A 418 -26.64 1.64 17.00
CA SER A 418 -25.75 2.12 15.94
C SER A 418 -26.24 1.69 14.55
N TYR A 419 -26.67 0.45 14.40
CA TYR A 419 -27.25 -0.05 13.16
C TYR A 419 -28.57 0.63 12.80
N ILE A 420 -29.53 0.65 13.74
CA ILE A 420 -30.84 1.27 13.50
C ILE A 420 -30.70 2.74 13.10
N LYS A 421 -29.85 3.49 13.81
CA LYS A 421 -29.65 4.93 13.53
C LYS A 421 -28.91 5.17 12.22
N ALA A 422 -27.95 4.31 11.86
CA ALA A 422 -27.30 4.41 10.57
C ALA A 422 -28.28 4.10 9.42
N ARG A 423 -29.12 3.09 9.59
CA ARG A 423 -30.17 2.75 8.62
C ARG A 423 -31.18 3.89 8.48
N SER A 424 -31.68 4.45 9.58
CA SER A 424 -32.60 5.60 9.55
C SER A 424 -31.96 6.83 8.86
N LEU A 425 -30.66 7.06 9.04
CA LEU A 425 -29.96 8.15 8.35
C LEU A 425 -29.94 7.94 6.83
N VAL A 426 -29.77 6.71 6.38
CA VAL A 426 -29.77 6.37 4.94
C VAL A 426 -31.18 6.43 4.36
N GLU A 427 -32.20 6.00 5.12
CA GLU A 427 -33.61 6.07 4.72
C GLU A 427 -34.09 7.51 4.49
N LEU A 428 -33.51 8.50 5.20
CA LEU A 428 -33.80 9.92 4.95
C LEU A 428 -33.37 10.40 3.56
N MET A 429 -32.49 9.66 2.88
CA MET A 429 -31.98 10.04 1.56
C MET A 429 -32.91 9.66 0.40
N GLU A 430 -34.05 9.02 0.68
CA GLU A 430 -35.08 8.63 -0.32
C GLU A 430 -34.54 7.71 -1.45
N GLU A 431 -33.29 7.28 -1.39
CA GLU A 431 -32.69 6.30 -2.29
C GLU A 431 -32.70 4.92 -1.62
N SER A 432 -32.90 3.88 -2.41
CA SER A 432 -32.75 2.49 -1.94
C SER A 432 -31.27 2.14 -1.73
N TYR A 433 -30.69 2.77 -0.73
CA TYR A 433 -29.30 2.50 -0.34
C TYR A 433 -29.29 1.29 0.61
N HIS A 434 -28.59 0.25 0.22
CA HIS A 434 -28.30 -0.86 1.14
C HIS A 434 -27.13 -0.46 2.05
N LEU A 435 -27.37 -0.45 3.38
CA LEU A 435 -26.30 -0.23 4.36
C LEU A 435 -25.75 -1.60 4.80
N PRO A 436 -24.50 -1.94 4.42
CA PRO A 436 -23.90 -3.20 4.85
C PRO A 436 -23.78 -3.25 6.37
N ILE A 437 -24.35 -4.26 6.99
CA ILE A 437 -24.28 -4.45 8.44
C ILE A 437 -22.84 -4.56 8.93
N ASP A 438 -21.94 -5.04 8.08
CA ASP A 438 -20.53 -5.17 8.37
C ASP A 438 -19.81 -3.84 8.62
N TYR A 439 -20.32 -2.73 8.09
CA TYR A 439 -19.79 -1.42 8.41
C TYR A 439 -19.97 -1.11 9.90
N ILE A 440 -21.16 -1.37 10.44
CA ILE A 440 -21.48 -1.12 11.86
C ILE A 440 -20.78 -2.12 12.78
N LYS A 441 -20.78 -3.40 12.43
CA LYS A 441 -20.05 -4.44 13.18
C LYS A 441 -18.55 -4.17 13.26
N SER A 442 -18.00 -3.47 12.27
CA SER A 442 -16.56 -3.24 12.16
C SER A 442 -16.11 -1.90 12.72
N CYS A 443 -16.98 -0.89 12.76
CA CYS A 443 -16.61 0.46 13.11
C CYS A 443 -17.74 1.22 13.82
N PRO A 444 -17.59 1.56 15.11
CA PRO A 444 -18.47 2.53 15.78
C PRO A 444 -18.23 3.95 15.22
N TYR A 445 -19.17 4.83 15.44
CA TYR A 445 -19.09 6.25 15.01
C TYR A 445 -18.71 6.37 13.54
N ILE A 446 -19.33 5.56 12.69
CA ILE A 446 -18.96 5.39 11.28
C ILE A 446 -18.81 6.71 10.52
N MET A 447 -19.66 7.70 10.80
CA MET A 447 -19.63 9.01 10.14
C MET A 447 -18.37 9.82 10.45
N SER A 448 -17.66 9.50 11.54
CA SER A 448 -16.36 10.11 11.86
C SER A 448 -15.17 9.45 11.15
N PHE A 449 -15.28 8.18 10.77
CA PHE A 449 -14.16 7.39 10.25
C PHE A 449 -14.23 7.05 8.76
N MET A 450 -15.42 7.11 8.13
CA MET A 450 -15.63 6.82 6.70
C MET A 450 -15.25 7.99 5.78
N LYS A 451 -14.02 8.50 5.85
CA LYS A 451 -13.60 9.71 5.12
C LYS A 451 -13.82 9.62 3.61
N ASP A 452 -13.36 8.55 2.98
CA ASP A 452 -13.29 8.40 1.53
C ASP A 452 -14.33 7.42 0.95
N TYR A 453 -15.18 6.86 1.81
CA TYR A 453 -16.22 5.93 1.39
C TYR A 453 -17.31 6.63 0.57
N LYS A 454 -17.80 5.93 -0.46
CA LYS A 454 -18.87 6.43 -1.33
C LYS A 454 -20.10 6.85 -0.52
N LEU A 455 -20.55 5.98 0.38
CA LEU A 455 -21.69 6.26 1.28
C LEU A 455 -21.54 7.61 2.01
N LYS A 456 -20.36 7.88 2.57
CA LYS A 456 -20.12 9.18 3.25
C LYS A 456 -20.21 10.36 2.30
N LYS A 457 -19.67 10.22 1.10
CA LYS A 457 -19.69 11.27 0.08
C LYS A 457 -21.10 11.55 -0.38
N ASP A 458 -21.89 10.51 -0.59
CA ASP A 458 -23.29 10.61 -1.02
C ASP A 458 -24.15 11.23 0.07
N ILE A 459 -23.99 10.83 1.36
CA ILE A 459 -24.64 11.46 2.52
C ILE A 459 -24.30 12.96 2.57
N VAL A 460 -23.01 13.31 2.50
CA VAL A 460 -22.60 14.72 2.55
C VAL A 460 -23.19 15.52 1.38
N LYS A 461 -23.17 14.96 0.18
CA LYS A 461 -23.74 15.59 -1.01
C LYS A 461 -25.26 15.80 -0.87
N TYR A 462 -25.97 14.78 -0.40
CA TYR A 462 -27.43 14.85 -0.20
C TYR A 462 -27.80 15.96 0.78
N PHE A 463 -27.22 15.96 1.98
CA PHE A 463 -27.52 16.98 3.00
C PHE A 463 -26.98 18.38 2.67
N SER A 464 -25.96 18.48 1.83
CA SER A 464 -25.51 19.79 1.31
C SER A 464 -26.55 20.40 0.33
N ASN A 465 -27.23 19.55 -0.43
CA ASN A 465 -28.28 19.97 -1.36
C ASN A 465 -29.64 20.14 -0.68
N ASN A 466 -29.86 19.52 0.48
CA ASN A 466 -31.12 19.55 1.24
C ASN A 466 -30.85 19.95 2.70
N PRO A 467 -30.44 21.19 2.99
CA PRO A 467 -30.03 21.61 4.33
C PRO A 467 -31.16 21.56 5.36
N GLU A 468 -32.43 21.65 4.93
CA GLU A 468 -33.60 21.49 5.79
C GLU A 468 -33.69 20.09 6.40
N LYS A 469 -33.34 19.07 5.64
CA LYS A 469 -33.33 17.67 6.09
C LYS A 469 -32.32 17.39 7.22
N VAL A 470 -31.31 18.23 7.38
CA VAL A 470 -30.34 18.11 8.49
C VAL A 470 -31.03 18.24 9.85
N LYS A 471 -32.15 18.98 9.92
CA LYS A 471 -32.92 19.13 11.15
C LYS A 471 -33.67 17.86 11.55
N GLU A 472 -33.93 16.98 10.61
CA GLU A 472 -34.59 15.69 10.85
C GLU A 472 -33.65 14.67 11.53
N ILE A 473 -32.31 14.90 11.46
CA ILE A 473 -31.33 14.08 12.17
C ILE A 473 -31.42 14.36 13.66
N ASP A 474 -31.99 13.43 14.40
CA ASP A 474 -32.17 13.55 15.84
C ASP A 474 -30.85 13.54 16.63
N LYS A 475 -30.91 14.00 17.88
CA LYS A 475 -29.73 14.04 18.76
C LYS A 475 -29.17 12.64 18.99
N SER A 476 -30.02 11.62 19.15
CA SER A 476 -29.56 10.26 19.43
C SER A 476 -28.80 9.66 18.24
N THR A 477 -29.20 9.96 17.02
CA THR A 477 -28.48 9.60 15.80
C THR A 477 -27.09 10.23 15.76
N ARG A 478 -26.98 11.52 16.08
CA ARG A 478 -25.70 12.22 16.14
C ARG A 478 -24.79 11.65 17.22
N ASP A 479 -25.34 11.32 18.39
CA ASP A 479 -24.57 10.81 19.53
C ASP A 479 -23.99 9.41 19.29
N VAL A 480 -24.61 8.63 18.41
CA VAL A 480 -24.19 7.25 18.11
C VAL A 480 -23.30 7.18 16.88
N LEU A 481 -23.53 8.04 15.86
CA LEU A 481 -22.83 7.95 14.59
C LEU A 481 -21.63 8.90 14.45
N TRP A 482 -21.54 9.95 15.26
CA TRP A 482 -20.46 10.94 15.25
C TRP A 482 -19.78 11.04 16.61
N LEU A 483 -18.45 11.19 16.59
CA LEU A 483 -17.68 11.64 17.74
C LEU A 483 -17.92 13.14 17.98
N LYS A 484 -18.13 13.52 19.24
CA LYS A 484 -18.32 14.93 19.62
C LYS A 484 -16.98 15.58 19.92
N ARG A 485 -16.68 16.64 19.19
CA ARG A 485 -15.45 17.43 19.38
C ARG A 485 -15.31 17.99 20.79
N GLU A 486 -16.43 18.38 21.40
CA GLU A 486 -16.45 18.89 22.77
C GLU A 486 -16.05 17.82 23.80
N ASP A 487 -16.54 16.59 23.63
CA ASP A 487 -16.22 15.49 24.54
C ASP A 487 -14.73 15.13 24.46
N ILE A 488 -14.15 15.14 23.24
CA ILE A 488 -12.73 14.93 23.01
C ILE A 488 -11.91 16.06 23.67
N ASN A 489 -12.27 17.33 23.45
CA ASN A 489 -11.57 18.48 24.04
C ASN A 489 -11.56 18.46 25.56
N ASN A 490 -12.61 17.94 26.16
CA ASN A 490 -12.77 17.90 27.62
C ASN A 490 -12.31 16.57 28.23
N PHE A 491 -11.64 15.71 27.47
CA PHE A 491 -11.19 14.39 27.89
C PHE A 491 -12.29 13.56 28.57
N LYS A 492 -13.54 13.64 28.05
CA LYS A 492 -14.64 12.84 28.56
C LYS A 492 -14.48 11.37 28.12
N PRO A 493 -14.94 10.40 28.93
CA PRO A 493 -14.96 9.01 28.51
C PRO A 493 -15.86 8.84 27.28
N ILE A 494 -15.34 8.21 26.22
CA ILE A 494 -16.09 7.86 25.02
C ILE A 494 -16.46 6.39 25.11
N ARG A 495 -17.75 6.09 24.96
CA ARG A 495 -18.24 4.72 24.90
C ARG A 495 -17.75 4.05 23.60
N CYS A 496 -17.48 2.76 23.63
CA CYS A 496 -17.02 2.05 22.43
C CYS A 496 -18.13 1.89 21.38
N ASN A 497 -19.39 1.71 21.79
CA ASN A 497 -20.54 1.44 20.91
C ASN A 497 -20.29 0.29 19.93
N ASN A 498 -19.43 -0.64 20.30
CA ASN A 498 -19.05 -1.79 19.49
C ASN A 498 -18.41 -2.85 20.37
N ALA A 499 -19.03 -4.03 20.43
CA ALA A 499 -18.60 -5.13 21.27
C ALA A 499 -17.16 -5.60 21.00
N ARG A 500 -16.73 -5.60 19.73
CA ARG A 500 -15.35 -5.99 19.36
C ARG A 500 -14.34 -4.98 19.87
N LEU A 501 -14.62 -3.70 19.73
CA LEU A 501 -13.72 -2.64 20.23
C LEU A 501 -13.65 -2.65 21.76
N GLU A 502 -14.78 -2.88 22.45
CA GLU A 502 -14.81 -2.99 23.90
C GLU A 502 -13.99 -4.19 24.40
N ALA A 503 -14.10 -5.35 23.73
CA ALA A 503 -13.30 -6.52 24.06
C ALA A 503 -11.79 -6.26 23.87
N ILE A 504 -11.39 -5.61 22.77
CA ILE A 504 -9.98 -5.21 22.53
C ILE A 504 -9.53 -4.23 23.60
N LYS A 505 -10.34 -3.22 23.91
CA LYS A 505 -10.04 -2.22 24.93
C LYS A 505 -9.84 -2.88 26.31
N LYS A 506 -10.76 -3.73 26.72
CA LYS A 506 -10.64 -4.48 27.98
C LYS A 506 -9.36 -5.33 28.01
N HIS A 507 -9.06 -6.04 26.92
CA HIS A 507 -7.86 -6.87 26.81
C HIS A 507 -6.56 -6.04 26.94
N ILE A 508 -6.45 -4.97 26.18
CA ILE A 508 -5.25 -4.13 26.13
C ILE A 508 -5.03 -3.43 27.49
N PHE A 509 -6.03 -2.75 28.01
CA PHE A 509 -5.86 -1.95 29.23
C PHE A 509 -5.84 -2.78 30.52
N SER A 510 -6.30 -4.04 30.52
CA SER A 510 -6.12 -4.96 31.64
C SER A 510 -4.67 -5.32 31.91
N GLN A 511 -3.81 -5.21 30.90
CA GLN A 511 -2.39 -5.53 30.96
C GLN A 511 -1.51 -4.29 31.26
N LYS A 512 -2.09 -3.14 31.60
CA LYS A 512 -1.38 -1.86 31.73
C LYS A 512 -0.51 -1.54 30.51
N SER A 513 -0.99 -1.85 29.33
CA SER A 513 -0.24 -1.71 28.07
C SER A 513 0.13 -0.27 27.73
N GLU A 514 -0.59 0.70 28.28
CA GLU A 514 -0.28 2.12 28.24
C GLU A 514 1.14 2.44 28.72
N LEU A 515 1.66 1.69 29.68
CA LEU A 515 3.01 1.83 30.20
C LEU A 515 4.08 1.22 29.27
N LEU A 516 3.64 0.42 28.28
CA LEU A 516 4.51 -0.44 27.49
C LEU A 516 4.67 0.01 26.04
N LEU A 517 4.23 1.21 25.70
CA LEU A 517 4.37 1.77 24.34
C LEU A 517 5.82 1.72 23.82
N TRP A 518 6.78 1.83 24.74
CA TRP A 518 8.21 1.91 24.45
C TRP A 518 8.95 0.58 24.68
N VAL A 519 8.26 -0.43 25.18
CA VAL A 519 8.85 -1.76 25.42
C VAL A 519 8.78 -2.56 24.10
N PRO A 520 9.89 -3.21 23.71
CA PRO A 520 9.88 -4.09 22.54
C PRO A 520 8.83 -5.21 22.65
N PRO A 521 8.24 -5.65 21.53
CA PRO A 521 7.20 -6.71 21.52
C PRO A 521 7.73 -8.10 21.91
N SER A 522 9.05 -8.31 21.82
CA SER A 522 9.72 -9.55 22.20
C SER A 522 9.97 -9.61 23.72
N LYS A 523 10.30 -10.79 24.23
CA LYS A 523 10.70 -10.96 25.63
C LYS A 523 11.68 -9.87 26.03
N PRO A 524 11.44 -9.17 27.14
CA PRO A 524 12.36 -8.14 27.62
C PRO A 524 13.73 -8.78 27.92
N TYR A 525 14.79 -8.20 27.40
CA TYR A 525 16.16 -8.63 27.69
C TYR A 525 16.54 -8.37 29.15
N TYR A 526 15.84 -7.43 29.80
CA TYR A 526 16.04 -7.04 31.19
C TYR A 526 14.75 -7.27 31.97
N ALA A 527 14.88 -7.64 33.22
CA ALA A 527 13.73 -7.71 34.12
C ALA A 527 13.07 -6.33 34.22
N PRO A 528 11.77 -6.21 34.01
CA PRO A 528 11.05 -4.95 34.16
C PRO A 528 11.22 -4.42 35.61
N THR A 529 11.59 -3.15 35.72
CA THR A 529 11.76 -2.44 37.02
C THR A 529 10.92 -1.17 37.02
N GLY A 530 10.83 -0.51 38.19
CA GLY A 530 10.04 0.71 38.32
C GLY A 530 8.57 0.47 38.02
N VAL A 531 7.96 1.33 37.20
CA VAL A 531 6.55 1.25 36.81
C VAL A 531 6.19 -0.01 36.01
N PHE A 532 7.20 -0.67 35.44
CA PHE A 532 7.03 -1.88 34.66
C PHE A 532 7.12 -3.18 35.44
N LYS A 533 7.46 -3.11 36.75
CA LYS A 533 7.73 -4.28 37.61
C LYS A 533 6.58 -5.28 37.67
N ASP A 534 5.35 -4.76 37.63
CA ASP A 534 4.14 -5.56 37.80
C ASP A 534 3.53 -6.02 36.47
N VAL A 535 4.16 -5.66 35.37
CA VAL A 535 3.66 -6.06 34.05
C VAL A 535 4.15 -7.45 33.68
N LYS A 536 3.25 -8.43 33.83
CA LYS A 536 3.51 -9.83 33.49
C LYS A 536 2.73 -10.22 32.24
N ASN A 537 3.33 -11.06 31.40
CA ASN A 537 2.68 -11.66 30.23
C ASN A 537 2.10 -10.66 29.22
N PHE A 538 2.75 -9.52 29.05
CA PHE A 538 2.35 -8.55 28.04
C PHE A 538 2.63 -9.06 26.62
N SER A 539 1.64 -8.92 25.74
CA SER A 539 1.81 -9.11 24.31
C SER A 539 1.18 -7.97 23.52
N LYS A 540 1.80 -7.58 22.42
CA LYS A 540 1.22 -6.60 21.48
C LYS A 540 0.17 -7.26 20.62
N THR A 541 -0.92 -6.55 20.40
CA THR A 541 -2.03 -7.00 19.55
C THR A 541 -1.90 -6.41 18.15
N LEU A 542 -1.99 -7.24 17.14
CA LEU A 542 -1.97 -6.83 15.74
C LEU A 542 -3.36 -7.05 15.13
N ILE A 543 -3.90 -6.00 14.52
CA ILE A 543 -5.24 -6.02 13.91
C ILE A 543 -5.10 -5.90 12.39
N PHE A 544 -5.69 -6.84 11.69
CA PHE A 544 -5.84 -6.81 10.25
C PHE A 544 -7.30 -6.61 9.87
N SER A 545 -7.55 -5.75 8.89
CA SER A 545 -8.89 -5.52 8.36
C SER A 545 -8.83 -5.19 6.88
N SER A 546 -9.81 -5.65 6.12
CA SER A 546 -10.05 -5.21 4.74
C SER A 546 -10.66 -3.80 4.66
N TRP A 547 -11.27 -3.32 5.75
CA TRP A 547 -11.86 -2.00 5.84
C TRP A 547 -10.83 -0.96 6.26
N GLU A 548 -10.57 0.04 5.43
CA GLU A 548 -9.60 1.11 5.72
C GLU A 548 -9.95 1.91 6.98
N MET A 549 -11.24 2.04 7.28
CA MET A 549 -11.71 2.77 8.47
C MET A 549 -11.36 2.07 9.79
N VAL A 550 -11.24 0.73 9.82
CA VAL A 550 -11.06 -0.03 11.07
C VAL A 550 -9.72 0.24 11.75
N PRO A 551 -8.55 0.13 11.09
CA PRO A 551 -7.28 0.48 11.72
C PRO A 551 -7.24 1.93 12.23
N ARG A 552 -7.81 2.85 11.46
CA ARG A 552 -7.91 4.27 11.83
C ARG A 552 -8.78 4.45 13.07
N MET A 553 -9.95 3.83 13.10
CA MET A 553 -10.87 3.90 14.23
C MET A 553 -10.25 3.33 15.50
N VAL A 554 -9.69 2.11 15.43
CA VAL A 554 -9.11 1.44 16.60
C VAL A 554 -7.95 2.26 17.15
N SER A 555 -7.02 2.72 16.29
CA SER A 555 -5.90 3.53 16.74
C SER A 555 -6.33 4.86 17.36
N CYS A 556 -7.31 5.56 16.79
CA CYS A 556 -7.83 6.80 17.34
C CYS A 556 -8.53 6.60 18.70
N MET A 557 -9.41 5.60 18.79
CA MET A 557 -10.19 5.36 20.00
C MET A 557 -9.31 4.90 21.18
N LEU A 558 -8.35 4.01 20.93
CA LEU A 558 -7.45 3.52 21.98
C LEU A 558 -6.42 4.58 22.38
N SER A 559 -5.85 5.34 21.43
CA SER A 559 -4.94 6.44 21.73
C SER A 559 -5.63 7.55 22.52
N TYR A 560 -6.88 7.86 22.19
CA TYR A 560 -7.67 8.81 22.95
C TYR A 560 -7.91 8.34 24.39
N GLU A 561 -8.27 7.07 24.57
CA GLU A 561 -8.50 6.52 25.91
C GLU A 561 -7.23 6.57 26.75
N GLU A 562 -6.08 6.32 26.15
CA GLU A 562 -4.78 6.44 26.80
C GLU A 562 -4.49 7.89 27.20
N GLU A 563 -4.67 8.84 26.28
CA GLU A 563 -4.49 10.26 26.59
C GLU A 563 -5.47 10.77 27.64
N ARG A 564 -6.69 10.25 27.65
CA ARG A 564 -7.68 10.55 28.69
C ARG A 564 -7.24 10.08 30.07
N ARG A 565 -6.65 8.90 30.15
CA ARG A 565 -6.16 8.31 31.43
C ARG A 565 -4.91 9.01 31.93
N THR A 566 -4.07 9.48 31.04
CA THR A 566 -2.80 10.15 31.37
C THR A 566 -2.98 11.68 31.41
N ILE A 567 -2.94 12.34 30.26
CA ILE A 567 -3.03 13.81 30.16
C ILE A 567 -4.38 14.32 30.70
N GLY A 568 -5.47 13.62 30.40
CA GLY A 568 -6.80 14.01 30.88
C GLY A 568 -6.92 13.97 32.39
N ALA A 569 -6.27 13.02 33.06
CA ALA A 569 -6.19 12.98 34.54
C ALA A 569 -5.40 14.16 35.09
N LEU A 570 -4.29 14.54 34.45
CA LEU A 570 -3.49 15.71 34.82
C LEU A 570 -4.28 17.01 34.68
N VAL A 571 -4.97 17.20 33.56
CA VAL A 571 -5.79 18.41 33.32
C VAL A 571 -6.92 18.55 34.34
N LYS A 572 -7.49 17.42 34.80
CA LYS A 572 -8.50 17.44 35.86
C LYS A 572 -7.95 17.84 37.23
N ASN A 573 -6.74 17.41 37.52
CA ASN A 573 -6.09 17.65 38.83
C ASN A 573 -5.41 19.01 38.89
N ASN A 574 -5.08 19.61 37.73
CA ASN A 574 -4.40 20.90 37.67
C ASN A 574 -5.07 21.80 36.63
N LYS A 575 -5.87 22.76 37.07
CA LYS A 575 -6.62 23.69 36.23
C LYS A 575 -5.74 24.65 35.41
N ASP A 576 -4.48 24.80 35.80
CA ASP A 576 -3.53 25.69 35.13
C ASP A 576 -2.96 25.04 33.83
N ILE A 577 -3.17 23.72 33.64
CA ILE A 577 -2.74 23.03 32.45
C ILE A 577 -3.83 23.12 31.36
N ALA A 578 -3.78 24.17 30.55
CA ALA A 578 -4.71 24.36 29.43
C ALA A 578 -4.28 23.52 28.22
N VAL A 579 -4.43 22.20 28.29
CA VAL A 579 -4.23 21.31 27.13
C VAL A 579 -5.57 21.10 26.42
N ARG A 580 -5.66 21.55 25.18
CA ARG A 580 -6.81 21.29 24.31
C ARG A 580 -6.36 20.55 23.06
N TYR A 581 -7.08 19.54 22.64
CA TYR A 581 -6.84 18.83 21.38
C TYR A 581 -6.92 19.76 20.18
N PHE A 582 -7.92 20.64 20.19
CA PHE A 582 -8.21 21.56 19.11
C PHE A 582 -8.12 22.98 19.63
N SER A 583 -7.00 23.66 19.38
CA SER A 583 -6.92 25.10 19.65
C SER A 583 -7.74 25.86 18.61
N SER A 584 -8.46 26.89 19.07
CA SER A 584 -9.28 27.74 18.22
C SER A 584 -8.48 28.64 17.27
N GLU A 585 -7.17 28.78 17.49
CA GLU A 585 -6.32 29.70 16.75
C GLU A 585 -5.21 28.98 15.98
N LYS A 586 -5.35 28.96 14.66
CA LYS A 586 -4.30 28.75 13.64
C LYS A 586 -3.71 27.35 13.42
N LYS A 587 -3.90 26.34 14.26
CA LYS A 587 -3.46 24.97 13.95
C LYS A 587 -4.56 23.96 14.28
N PRO A 588 -5.22 23.37 13.28
CA PRO A 588 -6.34 22.45 13.50
C PRO A 588 -5.91 21.07 14.04
N TYR A 589 -4.61 20.84 14.18
CA TYR A 589 -4.07 19.57 14.67
C TYR A 589 -2.97 19.81 15.71
N PRO A 590 -2.89 18.97 16.74
CA PRO A 590 -1.74 19.00 17.64
C PRO A 590 -0.47 18.72 16.83
N GLY A 591 0.55 19.55 17.01
CA GLY A 591 1.84 19.33 16.37
C GLY A 591 2.48 18.01 16.84
N PRO A 592 3.37 17.40 16.07
CA PRO A 592 4.10 16.21 16.49
C PRO A 592 4.87 16.52 17.77
N ARG A 593 4.58 15.75 18.83
CA ARG A 593 5.21 15.94 20.16
C ARG A 593 6.64 15.44 20.19
N MET A 594 6.93 14.44 19.34
CA MET A 594 8.29 13.92 19.15
C MET A 594 8.80 14.38 17.78
N ARG A 595 9.71 15.33 17.81
CA ARG A 595 10.33 15.85 16.59
C ARG A 595 11.82 16.03 16.80
N PHE A 596 12.61 15.33 16.00
CA PHE A 596 14.03 15.58 15.88
C PHE A 596 14.24 16.49 14.67
N SER A 597 14.96 17.57 14.84
CA SER A 597 15.27 18.51 13.78
C SER A 597 16.65 19.11 13.98
N ILE A 598 17.19 19.65 12.92
CA ILE A 598 18.43 20.42 12.96
C ILE A 598 18.06 21.87 12.66
N SER A 599 18.39 22.79 13.54
CA SER A 599 18.33 24.23 13.27
C SER A 599 19.65 24.86 13.69
N ASP A 600 20.16 25.80 12.88
CA ASP A 600 21.43 26.50 13.11
C ASP A 600 22.61 25.55 13.40
N LYS A 601 22.68 24.44 12.68
CA LYS A 601 23.67 23.36 12.86
C LYS A 601 23.62 22.67 14.26
N ARG A 602 22.56 22.89 15.04
CA ARG A 602 22.35 22.23 16.34
C ARG A 602 21.22 21.22 16.23
N LEU A 603 21.42 20.10 16.91
CA LEU A 603 20.40 19.06 17.04
C LEU A 603 19.35 19.50 18.08
N ASN A 604 18.09 19.57 17.69
CA ASN A 604 16.95 19.84 18.56
C ASN A 604 16.27 18.53 18.96
N GLY A 605 15.69 18.51 20.15
CA GLY A 605 15.02 17.32 20.67
C GLY A 605 15.95 16.32 21.36
N MET A 606 17.17 16.72 21.70
CA MET A 606 18.15 15.83 22.35
C MET A 606 17.70 15.35 23.73
N SER A 607 16.98 16.15 24.50
CA SER A 607 16.38 15.73 25.78
C SER A 607 15.41 14.56 25.57
N LEU A 608 14.59 14.62 24.53
CA LEU A 608 13.70 13.53 24.16
C LEU A 608 14.49 12.29 23.69
N PHE A 609 15.57 12.48 22.93
CA PHE A 609 16.46 11.38 22.56
C PHE A 609 17.07 10.70 23.77
N CYS A 610 17.52 11.47 24.76
CA CYS A 610 18.05 10.94 26.01
C CYS A 610 17.00 10.14 26.80
N LEU A 611 15.73 10.58 26.82
CA LEU A 611 14.63 9.83 27.45
C LEU A 611 14.30 8.52 26.71
N LEU A 612 14.50 8.47 25.38
CA LEU A 612 14.26 7.29 24.55
C LEU A 612 15.48 6.35 24.53
N TYR A 613 16.65 6.83 24.93
CA TYR A 613 17.87 6.03 24.94
C TYR A 613 17.77 4.96 26.05
N PRO A 614 18.00 3.68 25.73
CA PRO A 614 17.90 2.61 26.70
C PRO A 614 19.01 2.73 27.74
N SER A 615 18.69 3.32 28.89
CA SER A 615 19.59 3.49 30.01
C SER A 615 18.95 2.93 31.27
N SER A 616 19.57 1.94 31.88
CA SER A 616 19.12 1.37 33.15
C SER A 616 19.12 2.40 34.29
N PHE A 617 20.07 3.33 34.26
CA PHE A 617 20.14 4.42 35.22
C PHE A 617 18.98 5.40 35.07
N LEU A 618 18.70 5.86 33.85
CA LEU A 618 17.58 6.76 33.60
C LEU A 618 16.24 6.10 33.89
N THR A 619 16.10 4.82 33.59
CA THR A 619 14.89 4.05 33.89
C THR A 619 14.67 3.90 35.40
N ALA A 620 15.73 3.79 36.19
CA ALA A 620 15.63 3.71 37.63
C ALA A 620 15.28 5.06 38.28
N CYS A 621 15.71 6.17 37.68
CA CYS A 621 15.49 7.53 38.20
C CYS A 621 14.20 8.19 37.70
N TYR A 622 13.63 7.74 36.59
CA TYR A 622 12.50 8.38 35.93
C TYR A 622 11.22 7.59 36.09
N ASN A 623 10.26 8.14 36.78
CA ASN A 623 8.90 7.61 36.86
C ASN A 623 7.98 8.54 36.04
N PRO A 624 7.49 8.12 34.83
CA PRO A 624 6.63 8.96 34.01
C PRO A 624 5.25 9.22 34.62
N ILE A 625 4.89 8.49 35.68
CA ILE A 625 3.59 8.63 36.36
C ILE A 625 3.75 9.57 37.58
N ASP A 626 4.93 9.67 38.12
CA ASP A 626 5.23 10.57 39.26
C ASP A 626 5.53 11.96 38.73
N LEU A 627 4.46 12.74 38.56
CA LEU A 627 4.50 14.12 38.05
C LEU A 627 4.61 15.17 39.14
N SER A 628 5.07 14.78 40.30
CA SER A 628 5.37 15.70 41.40
C SER A 628 6.72 16.44 41.26
N LEU A 629 7.36 16.32 40.10
CA LEU A 629 8.55 17.08 39.75
C LEU A 629 8.23 18.32 38.92
#